data_5d6f5d06e26ce78b6c270ff7f51b4e8e
#
_entry.id   5d6f5d06e26ce78b6c270ff7f51b4e8e
#
_cell.length_a   1.000
_cell.length_b   1.000
_cell.length_c   1.000
_cell.angle_alpha   90.00
_cell.angle_beta   90.00
_cell.angle_gamma   90.00
#
_symmetry.space_group_name_H-M   'P 1'
#
loop_
_entity.id
_entity.type
_entity.pdbx_description
1 polymer ?
#
loop_
_entity_poly.entity_id
_entity_poly.type
_entity_poly.pdbx_seq_one_letter_code
_entity_poly.pdbx_strand_id
1 'polypeptide(L)'
;MTTGQQGLTYNAVYGVNLASAMSEYGYTSTVIPSKGSLDNLDKVASGAAQIGFTQADAFQYWRGRHVNEAQKVDIIGELADECVFVAVKKGGKVSDEGDLKAGVKIAVGEPTSGSYASWQYLQGLEKDYAKVETYAKGGVRSLAKVTTGEYDAFLWVSAPDRSNKFLEAVNQEGSGLAMIDMNGWHVDDKLPNGKPVYELKKAVTESGWLSDSKVKVPCTKTLVVANTDAGDDMLETASTVLLKNLSRVLGTNGK
;
A
#
# COMPACT_ATOMS: atom_id res chain seq x y z
N MET A 1 8.86 -15.45 7.34
CA MET A 1 8.44 -14.32 6.47
C MET A 1 7.88 -13.19 7.31
N THR A 2 8.10 -11.95 6.89
CA THR A 2 7.60 -10.73 7.56
C THR A 2 6.43 -10.15 6.76
N THR A 3 5.36 -9.67 7.44
CA THR A 3 4.08 -9.46 6.76
C THR A 3 3.51 -8.06 6.91
N GLY A 4 3.26 -7.59 8.08
CA GLY A 4 2.61 -6.31 8.36
C GLY A 4 1.96 -6.36 9.73
N GLN A 5 1.16 -5.37 10.07
CA GLN A 5 0.48 -5.35 11.36
C GLN A 5 -0.43 -6.58 11.51
N GLN A 6 -0.43 -7.13 12.71
CA GLN A 6 -1.25 -8.29 13.05
C GLN A 6 -2.73 -8.03 12.72
N GLY A 7 -3.36 -9.00 12.07
CA GLY A 7 -4.77 -8.93 11.68
C GLY A 7 -5.07 -8.16 10.40
N LEU A 8 -4.09 -7.46 9.80
CA LEU A 8 -4.25 -6.85 8.48
C LEU A 8 -3.94 -7.85 7.35
N THR A 9 -4.32 -7.51 6.13
CA THR A 9 -4.32 -8.39 4.95
C THR A 9 -2.98 -9.11 4.73
N TYR A 10 -1.85 -8.42 4.80
CA TYR A 10 -0.55 -9.05 4.63
C TYR A 10 -0.26 -10.13 5.68
N ASN A 11 -0.68 -9.90 6.92
CA ASN A 11 -0.47 -10.86 8.01
C ASN A 11 -1.54 -11.95 8.04
N ALA A 12 -2.82 -11.55 8.05
CA ALA A 12 -3.92 -12.46 8.29
C ALA A 12 -4.31 -13.31 7.06
N VAL A 13 -3.95 -12.86 5.84
CA VAL A 13 -4.31 -13.54 4.59
C VAL A 13 -3.06 -13.97 3.83
N TYR A 14 -2.33 -13.02 3.25
CA TYR A 14 -1.25 -13.35 2.31
C TYR A 14 -0.12 -14.16 2.96
N GLY A 15 0.35 -13.75 4.13
CA GLY A 15 1.42 -14.45 4.84
C GLY A 15 1.01 -15.84 5.29
N VAL A 16 -0.19 -16.00 5.85
CA VAL A 16 -0.71 -17.30 6.29
C VAL A 16 -0.91 -18.24 5.11
N ASN A 17 -1.51 -17.76 4.03
CA ASN A 17 -1.79 -18.56 2.85
C ASN A 17 -0.51 -18.95 2.09
N LEU A 18 0.46 -18.03 1.97
CA LEU A 18 1.76 -18.33 1.37
C LEU A 18 2.53 -19.35 2.22
N ALA A 19 2.55 -19.19 3.55
CA ALA A 19 3.17 -20.14 4.47
C ALA A 19 2.55 -21.54 4.34
N SER A 20 1.22 -21.62 4.27
CA SER A 20 0.49 -22.88 4.04
C SER A 20 0.84 -23.51 2.70
N ALA A 21 0.90 -22.72 1.63
CA ALA A 21 1.26 -23.23 0.31
C ALA A 21 2.73 -23.70 0.23
N MET A 22 3.67 -22.99 0.87
CA MET A 22 5.08 -23.37 0.96
C MET A 22 5.27 -24.68 1.74
N SER A 23 4.40 -24.99 2.71
CA SER A 23 4.51 -26.24 3.49
C SER A 23 4.28 -27.50 2.64
N GLU A 24 3.53 -27.41 1.56
CA GLU A 24 3.31 -28.53 0.60
C GLU A 24 4.59 -28.87 -0.17
N TYR A 25 5.55 -27.96 -0.19
CA TYR A 25 6.87 -28.13 -0.81
C TYR A 25 7.97 -28.40 0.24
N GLY A 26 7.59 -28.70 1.49
CA GLY A 26 8.51 -29.05 2.56
C GLY A 26 9.11 -27.87 3.34
N TYR A 27 8.66 -26.63 3.11
CA TYR A 27 9.15 -25.46 3.83
C TYR A 27 8.24 -25.08 5.00
N THR A 28 8.77 -25.18 6.21
CA THR A 28 8.08 -24.63 7.40
C THR A 28 8.34 -23.14 7.50
N SER A 29 7.28 -22.35 7.53
CA SER A 29 7.37 -20.88 7.55
C SER A 29 6.75 -20.29 8.82
N THR A 30 7.48 -19.39 9.48
CA THR A 30 6.95 -18.57 10.56
C THR A 30 6.47 -17.22 10.01
N VAL A 31 5.21 -16.87 10.26
CA VAL A 31 4.63 -15.58 9.88
C VAL A 31 4.85 -14.58 11.02
N ILE A 32 5.66 -13.55 10.76
CA ILE A 32 6.08 -12.56 11.76
C ILE A 32 5.38 -11.24 11.47
N PRO A 33 4.59 -10.69 12.40
CA PRO A 33 4.04 -9.34 12.27
C PRO A 33 5.14 -8.27 12.19
N SER A 34 4.82 -7.16 11.54
CA SER A 34 5.71 -6.01 11.41
C SER A 34 4.96 -4.68 11.51
N LYS A 35 5.70 -3.58 11.43
CA LYS A 35 5.13 -2.23 11.45
C LYS A 35 4.62 -1.77 10.08
N GLY A 36 4.92 -2.49 8.99
CA GLY A 36 4.47 -2.18 7.64
C GLY A 36 5.55 -2.38 6.57
N SER A 37 5.31 -1.83 5.38
CA SER A 37 6.09 -2.09 4.16
C SER A 37 7.58 -1.78 4.32
N LEU A 38 7.95 -0.66 4.95
CA LEU A 38 9.36 -0.29 5.14
C LEU A 38 10.06 -1.21 6.16
N ASP A 39 9.40 -1.55 7.27
CA ASP A 39 9.94 -2.48 8.27
C ASP A 39 10.12 -3.89 7.67
N ASN A 40 9.26 -4.29 6.73
CA ASN A 40 9.44 -5.54 5.99
C ASN A 40 10.69 -5.52 5.12
N LEU A 41 10.91 -4.44 4.37
CA LEU A 41 12.09 -4.28 3.52
C LEU A 41 13.39 -4.32 4.34
N ASP A 42 13.43 -3.62 5.48
CA ASP A 42 14.60 -3.64 6.38
C ASP A 42 14.88 -5.06 6.91
N LYS A 43 13.84 -5.81 7.30
CA LYS A 43 13.98 -7.19 7.78
C LYS A 43 14.43 -8.15 6.69
N VAL A 44 13.93 -7.98 5.47
CA VAL A 44 14.35 -8.80 4.32
C VAL A 44 15.80 -8.48 3.96
N ALA A 45 16.15 -7.22 3.82
CA ALA A 45 17.51 -6.79 3.46
C ALA A 45 18.56 -7.22 4.49
N SER A 46 18.21 -7.21 5.78
CA SER A 46 19.11 -7.67 6.86
C SER A 46 19.18 -9.20 7.02
N GLY A 47 18.35 -9.97 6.31
CA GLY A 47 18.24 -11.42 6.48
C GLY A 47 17.44 -11.85 7.72
N ALA A 48 16.88 -10.93 8.49
CA ALA A 48 16.01 -11.24 9.62
C ALA A 48 14.69 -11.91 9.20
N ALA A 49 14.32 -11.76 7.93
CA ALA A 49 13.26 -12.53 7.27
C ALA A 49 13.70 -12.88 5.85
N GLN A 50 13.38 -14.09 5.39
CA GLN A 50 13.69 -14.54 4.04
C GLN A 50 12.72 -13.97 3.01
N ILE A 51 11.45 -13.80 3.38
CA ILE A 51 10.37 -13.30 2.51
C ILE A 51 9.64 -12.17 3.23
N GLY A 52 9.20 -11.16 2.48
CA GLY A 52 8.39 -10.04 2.97
C GLY A 52 7.36 -9.56 1.96
N PHE A 53 6.42 -8.73 2.44
CA PHE A 53 5.41 -8.08 1.60
C PHE A 53 5.60 -6.56 1.65
N THR A 54 5.50 -5.91 0.50
CA THR A 54 5.60 -4.46 0.39
C THR A 54 4.76 -3.96 -0.77
N GLN A 55 4.58 -2.66 -0.88
CA GLN A 55 4.01 -2.02 -2.06
C GLN A 55 5.13 -1.64 -3.03
N ALA A 56 4.84 -1.58 -4.33
CA ALA A 56 5.83 -1.25 -5.35
C ALA A 56 6.40 0.16 -5.19
N ASP A 57 5.57 1.13 -4.83
CA ASP A 57 5.98 2.50 -4.52
C ASP A 57 6.81 2.60 -3.24
N ALA A 58 6.43 1.87 -2.20
CA ALA A 58 7.20 1.77 -0.96
C ALA A 58 8.58 1.13 -1.21
N PHE A 59 8.65 0.12 -2.08
CA PHE A 59 9.92 -0.49 -2.51
C PHE A 59 10.81 0.53 -3.22
N GLN A 60 10.27 1.30 -4.18
CA GLN A 60 11.03 2.33 -4.90
C GLN A 60 11.51 3.45 -3.97
N TYR A 61 10.63 3.92 -3.07
CA TYR A 61 11.00 4.91 -2.06
C TYR A 61 12.14 4.42 -1.16
N TRP A 62 12.03 3.20 -0.65
CA TRP A 62 13.03 2.58 0.21
C TRP A 62 14.35 2.34 -0.53
N ARG A 63 14.28 1.75 -1.72
CA ARG A 63 15.45 1.44 -2.56
C ARG A 63 16.28 2.68 -2.90
N GLY A 64 15.63 3.81 -3.16
CA GLY A 64 16.31 5.07 -3.44
C GLY A 64 17.14 5.61 -2.26
N ARG A 65 16.89 5.12 -1.04
CA ARG A 65 17.56 5.51 0.20
C ARG A 65 18.51 4.46 0.76
N HIS A 66 18.38 3.22 0.32
CA HIS A 66 19.11 2.05 0.83
C HIS A 66 19.77 1.31 -0.34
N VAL A 67 20.60 2.03 -1.13
CA VAL A 67 21.14 1.53 -2.41
C VAL A 67 21.93 0.23 -2.23
N ASN A 68 22.71 0.09 -1.17
CA ASN A 68 23.50 -1.10 -0.90
C ASN A 68 22.63 -2.27 -0.41
N GLU A 69 21.71 -2.00 0.51
CA GLU A 69 20.79 -2.99 1.08
C GLU A 69 19.80 -3.49 0.04
N ALA A 70 19.42 -2.63 -0.90
CA ALA A 70 18.49 -2.97 -1.99
C ALA A 70 19.02 -4.07 -2.92
N GLN A 71 20.34 -4.25 -2.99
CA GLN A 71 20.96 -5.35 -3.74
C GLN A 71 20.69 -6.73 -3.13
N LYS A 72 20.28 -6.76 -1.85
CA LYS A 72 19.93 -7.99 -1.13
C LYS A 72 18.44 -8.30 -1.15
N VAL A 73 17.66 -7.52 -1.88
CA VAL A 73 16.19 -7.69 -1.94
C VAL A 73 15.76 -7.88 -3.39
N ASP A 74 15.20 -9.03 -3.66
CA ASP A 74 14.66 -9.38 -4.98
C ASP A 74 13.14 -9.43 -4.97
N ILE A 75 12.51 -9.10 -6.11
CA ILE A 75 11.06 -9.19 -6.30
C ILE A 75 10.75 -10.57 -6.86
N ILE A 76 10.11 -11.43 -6.08
CA ILE A 76 9.78 -12.81 -6.46
C ILE A 76 8.32 -13.00 -6.88
N GLY A 77 7.47 -11.99 -6.74
CA GLY A 77 6.07 -12.05 -7.19
C GLY A 77 5.29 -10.78 -6.96
N GLU A 78 4.14 -10.72 -7.59
CA GLU A 78 3.15 -9.65 -7.46
C GLU A 78 1.81 -10.25 -7.06
N LEU A 79 1.07 -9.53 -6.18
CA LEU A 79 -0.24 -9.95 -5.71
C LEU A 79 -1.32 -8.97 -6.18
N ALA A 80 -2.07 -8.40 -5.25
CA ALA A 80 -3.20 -7.52 -5.51
C ALA A 80 -2.82 -6.08 -5.79
N ASP A 81 -3.77 -5.31 -6.33
CA ASP A 81 -3.68 -3.86 -6.38
C ASP A 81 -3.90 -3.24 -5.01
N GLU A 82 -3.16 -2.18 -4.74
CA GLU A 82 -3.34 -1.29 -3.62
C GLU A 82 -3.35 0.15 -4.13
N CYS A 83 -4.42 0.88 -3.83
CA CYS A 83 -4.66 2.19 -4.38
C CYS A 83 -4.50 3.28 -3.33
N VAL A 84 -4.00 4.42 -3.75
CA VAL A 84 -3.83 5.62 -2.91
C VAL A 84 -5.14 6.39 -2.89
N PHE A 85 -5.75 6.49 -1.73
CA PHE A 85 -6.98 7.24 -1.50
C PHE A 85 -6.70 8.48 -0.68
N VAL A 86 -7.41 9.57 -0.99
CA VAL A 86 -7.37 10.81 -0.21
C VAL A 86 -8.78 11.24 0.14
N ALA A 87 -9.05 11.33 1.45
CA ALA A 87 -10.29 11.89 1.98
C ALA A 87 -10.07 13.33 2.44
N VAL A 88 -11.05 14.17 2.18
CA VAL A 88 -11.06 15.59 2.53
C VAL A 88 -12.41 15.98 3.16
N LYS A 89 -12.46 17.12 3.85
CA LYS A 89 -13.70 17.66 4.36
C LYS A 89 -14.53 18.30 3.22
N LYS A 90 -15.80 17.96 3.10
CA LYS A 90 -16.72 18.63 2.16
C LYS A 90 -16.77 20.14 2.44
N GLY A 91 -16.53 20.95 1.42
CA GLY A 91 -16.46 22.41 1.54
C GLY A 91 -15.26 22.90 2.38
N GLY A 92 -14.25 22.04 2.57
CA GLY A 92 -12.99 22.38 3.23
C GLY A 92 -12.00 23.09 2.30
N LYS A 93 -10.75 23.15 2.73
CA LYS A 93 -9.67 23.83 2.02
C LYS A 93 -9.19 23.08 0.79
N VAL A 94 -9.31 21.76 0.79
CA VAL A 94 -8.93 20.87 -0.31
C VAL A 94 -10.21 20.35 -0.95
N SER A 95 -10.37 20.55 -2.25
CA SER A 95 -11.51 20.10 -3.04
C SER A 95 -11.09 19.19 -4.20
N ASP A 96 -9.85 19.30 -4.64
CA ASP A 96 -9.25 18.48 -5.69
C ASP A 96 -7.75 18.28 -5.42
N GLU A 97 -7.11 17.49 -6.26
CA GLU A 97 -5.69 17.16 -6.17
C GLU A 97 -4.78 18.41 -6.27
N GLY A 98 -5.10 19.39 -7.10
CA GLY A 98 -4.33 20.62 -7.29
C GLY A 98 -4.28 21.52 -6.05
N ASP A 99 -5.14 21.28 -5.07
CA ASP A 99 -5.12 21.96 -3.78
C ASP A 99 -4.08 21.38 -2.80
N LEU A 100 -3.51 20.21 -3.08
CA LEU A 100 -2.46 19.58 -2.26
C LEU A 100 -1.12 20.31 -2.44
N LYS A 101 -0.95 21.44 -1.74
CA LYS A 101 0.19 22.35 -1.85
C LYS A 101 0.51 23.03 -0.52
N ALA A 102 1.41 23.99 -0.53
CA ALA A 102 1.82 24.74 0.66
C ALA A 102 0.61 25.23 1.49
N GLY A 103 0.72 25.03 2.80
CA GLY A 103 -0.29 25.40 3.79
C GLY A 103 -1.41 24.37 3.98
N VAL A 104 -1.42 23.25 3.26
CA VAL A 104 -2.31 22.10 3.51
C VAL A 104 -1.68 21.17 4.54
N LYS A 105 -2.51 20.61 5.43
CA LYS A 105 -2.14 19.63 6.46
C LYS A 105 -2.71 18.27 6.10
N ILE A 106 -1.85 17.28 5.89
CA ILE A 106 -2.24 15.92 5.54
C ILE A 106 -1.73 14.88 6.54
N ALA A 107 -2.59 13.97 6.96
CA ALA A 107 -2.18 12.78 7.71
C ALA A 107 -2.02 11.57 6.77
N VAL A 108 -0.92 10.80 6.90
CA VAL A 108 -0.48 9.84 5.87
C VAL A 108 -0.07 8.45 6.40
N GLY A 109 -0.49 8.10 7.58
CA GLY A 109 -0.09 6.84 8.22
C GLY A 109 1.14 6.95 9.10
N GLU A 110 1.48 5.87 9.80
CA GLU A 110 2.65 5.82 10.69
C GLU A 110 3.95 5.72 9.87
N PRO A 111 5.11 6.15 10.41
CA PRO A 111 6.38 6.32 9.65
C PRO A 111 6.89 5.10 8.88
N THR A 112 6.51 3.88 9.29
CA THR A 112 6.95 2.64 8.64
C THR A 112 5.85 1.98 7.81
N SER A 113 4.66 2.60 7.76
CA SER A 113 3.51 2.09 7.00
C SER A 113 3.67 2.28 5.49
N GLY A 114 2.97 1.45 4.71
CA GLY A 114 2.88 1.62 3.27
C GLY A 114 2.30 2.98 2.87
N SER A 115 1.23 3.44 3.53
CA SER A 115 0.63 4.76 3.25
C SER A 115 1.60 5.92 3.45
N TYR A 116 2.43 5.88 4.51
CA TYR A 116 3.49 6.85 4.69
C TYR A 116 4.52 6.79 3.55
N ALA A 117 4.97 5.60 3.20
CA ALA A 117 5.95 5.40 2.14
C ALA A 117 5.42 5.88 0.78
N SER A 118 4.16 5.57 0.45
CA SER A 118 3.50 6.06 -0.76
C SER A 118 3.47 7.58 -0.81
N TRP A 119 3.09 8.26 0.28
CA TRP A 119 3.11 9.71 0.32
C TRP A 119 4.51 10.30 0.13
N GLN A 120 5.51 9.73 0.79
CA GLN A 120 6.90 10.15 0.63
C GLN A 120 7.42 9.95 -0.80
N TYR A 121 6.99 8.88 -1.45
CA TYR A 121 7.31 8.62 -2.84
C TYR A 121 6.64 9.65 -3.76
N LEU A 122 5.35 9.93 -3.55
CA LEU A 122 4.60 10.95 -4.29
C LEU A 122 5.18 12.35 -4.13
N GLN A 123 5.66 12.72 -2.94
CA GLN A 123 6.38 13.99 -2.71
C GLN A 123 7.67 14.10 -3.53
N GLY A 124 8.29 12.97 -3.87
CA GLY A 124 9.44 12.93 -4.77
C GLY A 124 9.09 13.16 -6.23
N LEU A 125 7.86 12.83 -6.63
CA LEU A 125 7.35 12.97 -8.01
C LEU A 125 6.73 14.36 -8.24
N GLU A 126 6.01 14.90 -7.24
CA GLU A 126 5.27 16.16 -7.35
C GLU A 126 5.79 17.24 -6.41
N LYS A 127 6.33 18.32 -6.99
CA LYS A 127 6.97 19.41 -6.22
C LYS A 127 6.02 20.13 -5.26
N ASP A 128 4.74 20.20 -5.57
CA ASP A 128 3.77 20.87 -4.71
C ASP A 128 3.43 20.01 -3.49
N TYR A 129 3.42 18.67 -3.61
CA TYR A 129 3.25 17.77 -2.47
C TYR A 129 4.39 17.86 -1.46
N ALA A 130 5.62 18.17 -1.91
CA ALA A 130 6.76 18.38 -1.02
C ALA A 130 6.58 19.60 -0.09
N LYS A 131 5.64 20.52 -0.41
CA LYS A 131 5.33 21.73 0.38
C LYS A 131 4.16 21.52 1.35
N VAL A 132 3.48 20.36 1.30
CA VAL A 132 2.36 20.01 2.18
C VAL A 132 2.89 19.67 3.57
N GLU A 133 2.26 20.19 4.61
CA GLU A 133 2.59 19.86 6.01
C GLU A 133 2.12 18.44 6.33
N THR A 134 3.08 17.52 6.43
CA THR A 134 2.83 16.08 6.57
C THR A 134 2.83 15.63 8.02
N TYR A 135 1.78 14.94 8.44
CA TYR A 135 1.65 14.31 9.74
C TYR A 135 1.74 12.79 9.60
N ALA A 136 2.79 12.20 10.16
CA ALA A 136 2.99 10.75 10.19
C ALA A 136 2.07 10.08 11.21
N LYS A 137 0.77 10.16 10.97
CA LYS A 137 -0.33 9.64 11.79
C LYS A 137 -1.36 8.94 10.91
N GLY A 138 -1.89 7.83 11.39
CA GLY A 138 -2.84 7.01 10.66
C GLY A 138 -4.09 6.64 11.45
N GLY A 139 -4.89 5.77 10.83
CA GLY A 139 -6.07 5.19 11.45
C GLY A 139 -7.29 6.11 11.49
N VAL A 140 -8.40 5.57 12.02
CA VAL A 140 -9.70 6.25 12.06
C VAL A 140 -9.64 7.58 12.83
N ARG A 141 -8.76 7.69 13.83
CA ARG A 141 -8.58 8.95 14.57
C ARG A 141 -8.06 10.08 13.68
N SER A 142 -7.16 9.79 12.74
CA SER A 142 -6.65 10.78 11.79
C SER A 142 -7.72 11.18 10.78
N LEU A 143 -8.52 10.23 10.30
CA LEU A 143 -9.67 10.52 9.44
C LEU A 143 -10.70 11.41 10.18
N ALA A 144 -11.00 11.13 11.45
CA ALA A 144 -11.90 11.95 12.27
C ALA A 144 -11.38 13.40 12.42
N LYS A 145 -10.08 13.62 12.48
CA LYS A 145 -9.48 14.97 12.54
C LYS A 145 -9.67 15.79 11.25
N VAL A 146 -9.93 15.14 10.12
CA VAL A 146 -10.33 15.84 8.88
C VAL A 146 -11.72 16.45 9.05
N THR A 147 -12.66 15.76 9.70
CA THR A 147 -14.01 16.32 9.93
C THR A 147 -13.98 17.57 10.81
N THR A 148 -13.05 17.65 11.77
CA THR A 148 -12.90 18.80 12.66
C THR A 148 -12.05 19.93 12.06
N GLY A 149 -11.37 19.67 10.94
CA GLY A 149 -10.46 20.63 10.29
C GLY A 149 -9.08 20.75 10.96
N GLU A 150 -8.71 19.82 11.86
CA GLU A 150 -7.34 19.75 12.40
C GLU A 150 -6.36 19.31 11.30
N TYR A 151 -6.79 18.39 10.42
CA TYR A 151 -6.15 18.08 9.14
C TYR A 151 -7.07 18.48 7.99
N ASP A 152 -6.50 18.89 6.87
CA ASP A 152 -7.23 19.22 5.65
C ASP A 152 -7.52 17.97 4.81
N ALA A 153 -6.62 16.95 4.91
CA ALA A 153 -6.73 15.70 4.18
C ALA A 153 -6.20 14.50 4.99
N PHE A 154 -6.65 13.30 4.62
CA PHE A 154 -6.14 12.03 5.11
C PHE A 154 -5.88 11.09 3.94
N LEU A 155 -4.63 10.62 3.82
CA LEU A 155 -4.22 9.64 2.81
C LEU A 155 -4.06 8.26 3.43
N TRP A 156 -4.54 7.24 2.73
CA TRP A 156 -4.24 5.84 3.03
C TRP A 156 -4.08 5.02 1.76
N VAL A 157 -3.44 3.89 1.88
CA VAL A 157 -3.31 2.90 0.81
C VAL A 157 -3.99 1.62 1.24
N SER A 158 -4.80 1.06 0.36
CA SER A 158 -5.50 -0.21 0.58
C SER A 158 -6.00 -0.80 -0.72
N ALA A 159 -6.48 -2.05 -0.66
CA ALA A 159 -7.19 -2.66 -1.77
C ALA A 159 -8.37 -1.80 -2.22
N PRO A 160 -8.66 -1.75 -3.54
CA PRO A 160 -9.72 -0.91 -4.11
C PRO A 160 -11.12 -1.53 -3.96
N ASP A 161 -11.39 -2.21 -2.87
CA ASP A 161 -12.65 -2.87 -2.59
C ASP A 161 -13.45 -2.22 -1.46
N ARG A 162 -14.71 -2.62 -1.32
CA ARG A 162 -15.66 -2.05 -0.34
C ARG A 162 -15.42 -2.51 1.11
N SER A 163 -14.58 -3.50 1.33
CA SER A 163 -14.22 -3.96 2.67
C SER A 163 -13.34 -2.97 3.43
N ASN A 164 -12.96 -1.88 2.76
CA ASN A 164 -12.11 -0.84 3.31
C ASN A 164 -12.86 0.06 4.30
N LYS A 165 -12.54 -0.10 5.60
CA LYS A 165 -13.16 0.67 6.70
C LYS A 165 -13.08 2.19 6.56
N PHE A 166 -12.09 2.72 5.83
CA PHE A 166 -11.98 4.18 5.62
C PHE A 166 -12.96 4.64 4.54
N LEU A 167 -13.13 3.88 3.45
CA LEU A 167 -14.16 4.15 2.45
C LEU A 167 -15.55 4.08 3.08
N GLU A 168 -15.82 3.08 3.91
CA GLU A 168 -17.08 2.96 4.65
C GLU A 168 -17.33 4.21 5.53
N ALA A 169 -16.31 4.66 6.27
CA ALA A 169 -16.43 5.84 7.12
C ALA A 169 -16.64 7.14 6.33
N VAL A 170 -15.99 7.29 5.17
CA VAL A 170 -16.19 8.46 4.29
C VAL A 170 -17.60 8.48 3.72
N ASN A 171 -18.13 7.32 3.32
CA ASN A 171 -19.44 7.18 2.68
C ASN A 171 -20.60 7.17 3.68
N GLN A 172 -20.33 7.11 4.97
CA GLN A 172 -21.37 7.17 5.99
C GLN A 172 -22.16 8.48 5.85
N GLU A 173 -23.49 8.40 5.86
CA GLU A 173 -24.36 9.56 5.83
C GLU A 173 -24.01 10.54 6.95
N GLY A 174 -23.88 11.82 6.61
CA GLY A 174 -23.50 12.85 7.57
C GLY A 174 -22.01 12.88 7.94
N SER A 175 -21.15 12.08 7.34
CA SER A 175 -19.70 12.06 7.62
C SER A 175 -19.03 13.43 7.40
N GLY A 176 -19.56 14.25 6.50
CA GLY A 176 -18.95 15.52 6.10
C GLY A 176 -17.66 15.37 5.30
N LEU A 177 -17.33 14.13 4.88
CA LEU A 177 -16.13 13.78 4.12
C LEU A 177 -16.46 13.53 2.65
N ALA A 178 -15.46 13.71 1.79
CA ALA A 178 -15.47 13.34 0.38
C ALA A 178 -14.14 12.71 -0.01
N MET A 179 -14.17 11.92 -1.07
CA MET A 179 -12.96 11.45 -1.76
C MET A 179 -12.62 12.41 -2.89
N ILE A 180 -11.36 12.60 -3.19
CA ILE A 180 -10.89 13.34 -4.36
C ILE A 180 -10.22 12.41 -5.37
N ASP A 181 -10.30 12.78 -6.64
CA ASP A 181 -9.51 12.16 -7.70
C ASP A 181 -8.03 12.48 -7.48
N MET A 182 -7.18 11.49 -7.71
CA MET A 182 -5.71 11.57 -7.62
C MET A 182 -5.12 11.15 -8.97
N ASN A 183 -5.26 11.97 -10.01
CA ASN A 183 -4.96 11.57 -11.38
C ASN A 183 -4.24 12.64 -12.23
N GLY A 184 -3.82 13.74 -11.62
CA GLY A 184 -3.22 14.90 -12.31
C GLY A 184 -1.71 14.80 -12.54
N TRP A 185 -1.03 13.76 -12.06
CA TRP A 185 0.41 13.63 -12.14
C TRP A 185 0.90 12.56 -13.12
N HIS A 186 2.09 12.78 -13.64
CA HIS A 186 2.75 11.85 -14.54
C HIS A 186 3.48 10.78 -13.74
N VAL A 187 3.06 9.54 -13.90
CA VAL A 187 3.60 8.40 -13.16
C VAL A 187 4.32 7.47 -14.13
N ASP A 188 5.40 7.94 -14.70
CA ASP A 188 6.19 7.16 -15.67
C ASP A 188 7.27 6.28 -15.02
N ASP A 189 7.36 6.30 -13.68
CA ASP A 189 8.40 5.57 -12.97
C ASP A 189 8.18 4.06 -13.02
N LYS A 190 9.29 3.32 -13.11
CA LYS A 190 9.28 1.87 -13.32
C LYS A 190 10.08 1.13 -12.25
N LEU A 191 9.60 -0.04 -11.90
CA LEU A 191 10.33 -1.04 -11.13
C LEU A 191 11.54 -1.57 -11.90
N PRO A 192 12.51 -2.26 -11.24
CA PRO A 192 13.66 -2.88 -11.89
C PRO A 192 13.29 -3.85 -13.02
N ASN A 193 12.13 -4.50 -12.93
CA ASN A 193 11.60 -5.41 -13.94
C ASN A 193 10.91 -4.69 -15.13
N GLY A 194 10.95 -3.35 -15.17
CA GLY A 194 10.36 -2.53 -16.24
C GLY A 194 8.86 -2.26 -16.13
N LYS A 195 8.17 -2.83 -15.14
CA LYS A 195 6.75 -2.58 -14.91
C LYS A 195 6.52 -1.21 -14.28
N PRO A 196 5.39 -0.54 -14.56
CA PRO A 196 5.07 0.74 -13.94
C PRO A 196 4.87 0.58 -12.43
N VAL A 197 5.28 1.60 -11.67
CA VAL A 197 5.04 1.65 -10.22
C VAL A 197 3.57 1.89 -9.93
N TYR A 198 2.91 2.73 -10.72
CA TYR A 198 1.49 3.02 -10.61
C TYR A 198 0.74 2.83 -11.92
N GLU A 199 -0.52 2.42 -11.79
CA GLU A 199 -1.53 2.47 -12.84
C GLU A 199 -2.73 3.28 -12.36
N LEU A 200 -3.24 4.21 -13.18
CA LEU A 200 -4.45 4.96 -12.84
C LEU A 200 -5.68 4.06 -13.03
N LYS A 201 -6.45 3.88 -11.97
CA LYS A 201 -7.67 3.06 -11.97
C LYS A 201 -8.87 3.84 -11.44
N LYS A 202 -10.07 3.41 -11.85
CA LYS A 202 -11.32 3.88 -11.26
C LYS A 202 -11.69 2.95 -10.13
N ALA A 203 -11.52 3.39 -8.89
CA ALA A 203 -11.96 2.66 -7.71
C ALA A 203 -13.42 3.01 -7.40
N VAL A 204 -14.24 1.99 -7.12
CA VAL A 204 -15.63 2.18 -6.67
C VAL A 204 -15.61 2.58 -5.20
N THR A 205 -16.07 3.78 -4.91
CA THR A 205 -16.12 4.29 -3.53
C THR A 205 -17.48 4.07 -2.87
N GLU A 206 -18.57 4.10 -3.64
CA GLU A 206 -19.92 3.86 -3.17
C GLU A 206 -20.76 3.20 -4.26
N SER A 207 -21.61 2.25 -3.90
CA SER A 207 -22.60 1.70 -4.81
C SER A 207 -23.91 2.44 -4.73
N GLY A 208 -24.31 3.02 -5.85
CA GLY A 208 -25.61 3.65 -6.01
C GLY A 208 -26.62 2.71 -6.68
N TRP A 209 -27.91 2.99 -6.49
CA TRP A 209 -29.00 2.25 -7.14
C TRP A 209 -28.99 2.41 -8.68
N LEU A 210 -28.62 3.60 -9.17
CA LEU A 210 -28.55 3.91 -10.61
C LEU A 210 -27.11 3.87 -11.16
N SER A 211 -26.11 4.21 -10.34
CA SER A 211 -24.71 4.20 -10.72
C SER A 211 -23.80 4.19 -9.49
N ASP A 212 -22.62 3.56 -9.64
CA ASP A 212 -21.57 3.58 -8.62
C ASP A 212 -20.83 4.92 -8.63
N SER A 213 -20.56 5.47 -7.45
CA SER A 213 -19.58 6.55 -7.30
C SER A 213 -18.16 6.00 -7.45
N LYS A 214 -17.33 6.68 -8.22
CA LYS A 214 -15.95 6.26 -8.51
C LYS A 214 -15.00 7.43 -8.38
N VAL A 215 -13.80 7.14 -7.89
CA VAL A 215 -12.66 8.06 -7.93
C VAL A 215 -11.56 7.48 -8.80
N LYS A 216 -10.82 8.36 -9.48
CA LYS A 216 -9.61 7.97 -10.21
C LYS A 216 -8.43 8.07 -9.26
N VAL A 217 -7.75 6.97 -9.07
CA VAL A 217 -6.65 6.87 -8.11
C VAL A 217 -5.48 6.09 -8.70
N PRO A 218 -4.25 6.42 -8.29
CA PRO A 218 -3.10 5.60 -8.62
C PRO A 218 -3.12 4.32 -7.78
N CYS A 219 -2.96 3.20 -8.43
CA CYS A 219 -2.86 1.90 -7.80
C CYS A 219 -1.48 1.31 -8.08
N THR A 220 -0.86 0.81 -7.06
CA THR A 220 0.41 0.08 -7.08
C THR A 220 0.16 -1.41 -6.84
N LYS A 221 1.17 -2.25 -7.03
CA LYS A 221 1.07 -3.69 -6.70
C LYS A 221 1.60 -3.99 -5.31
N THR A 222 0.96 -4.93 -4.62
CA THR A 222 1.61 -5.65 -3.55
C THR A 222 2.70 -6.52 -4.15
N LEU A 223 3.93 -6.35 -3.71
CA LEU A 223 5.07 -7.18 -4.07
C LEU A 223 5.35 -8.20 -2.98
N VAL A 224 5.75 -9.39 -3.40
CA VAL A 224 6.45 -10.35 -2.55
C VAL A 224 7.93 -10.20 -2.84
N VAL A 225 8.68 -9.87 -1.81
CA VAL A 225 10.14 -9.68 -1.88
C VAL A 225 10.85 -10.73 -1.07
N ALA A 226 12.07 -11.07 -1.48
CA ALA A 226 12.89 -12.05 -0.78
C ALA A 226 14.33 -11.55 -0.61
N ASN A 227 15.00 -12.05 0.44
CA ASN A 227 16.43 -11.85 0.59
C ASN A 227 17.17 -12.72 -0.42
N THR A 228 18.12 -12.14 -1.17
CA THR A 228 18.91 -12.85 -2.19
C THR A 228 19.77 -13.98 -1.62
N ASP A 229 20.10 -13.92 -0.34
CA ASP A 229 20.90 -14.94 0.36
C ASP A 229 20.03 -16.08 0.94
N ALA A 230 18.74 -16.11 0.66
CA ALA A 230 17.80 -17.09 1.23
C ALA A 230 17.90 -18.50 0.64
N GLY A 231 18.75 -18.68 -0.39
CA GLY A 231 18.98 -19.93 -1.09
C GLY A 231 18.07 -20.13 -2.32
N ASP A 232 18.67 -20.51 -3.44
CA ASP A 232 18.01 -20.59 -4.75
C ASP A 232 16.78 -21.51 -4.75
N ASP A 233 16.89 -22.69 -4.13
CA ASP A 233 15.78 -23.66 -4.06
C ASP A 233 14.54 -23.08 -3.35
N MET A 234 14.74 -22.30 -2.29
CA MET A 234 13.65 -21.65 -1.57
C MET A 234 13.04 -20.53 -2.41
N LEU A 235 13.85 -19.72 -3.09
CA LEU A 235 13.40 -18.63 -3.95
C LEU A 235 12.60 -19.15 -5.15
N GLU A 236 13.10 -20.21 -5.79
CA GLU A 236 12.41 -20.88 -6.90
C GLU A 236 11.07 -21.48 -6.46
N THR A 237 11.07 -22.14 -5.31
CA THR A 237 9.84 -22.71 -4.73
C THR A 237 8.83 -21.61 -4.41
N ALA A 238 9.24 -20.54 -3.75
CA ALA A 238 8.35 -19.42 -3.43
C ALA A 238 7.76 -18.79 -4.69
N SER A 239 8.57 -18.55 -5.71
CA SER A 239 8.14 -18.02 -7.01
C SER A 239 7.16 -18.98 -7.70
N THR A 240 7.43 -20.29 -7.66
CA THR A 240 6.54 -21.32 -8.22
C THR A 240 5.20 -21.36 -7.49
N VAL A 241 5.20 -21.27 -6.17
CA VAL A 241 3.97 -21.19 -5.36
C VAL A 241 3.15 -19.96 -5.75
N LEU A 242 3.80 -18.80 -5.87
CA LEU A 242 3.11 -17.56 -6.27
C LEU A 242 2.50 -17.67 -7.67
N LEU A 243 3.18 -18.29 -8.62
CA LEU A 243 2.67 -18.48 -9.97
C LEU A 243 1.50 -19.48 -10.04
N LYS A 244 1.59 -20.60 -9.31
CA LYS A 244 0.61 -21.69 -9.40
C LYS A 244 -0.57 -21.54 -8.44
N ASN A 245 -0.40 -20.82 -7.34
CA ASN A 245 -1.36 -20.75 -6.24
C ASN A 245 -1.78 -19.29 -5.91
N LEU A 246 -1.68 -18.37 -6.88
CA LEU A 246 -1.96 -16.94 -6.64
C LEU A 246 -3.33 -16.71 -5.98
N SER A 247 -4.40 -17.33 -6.51
CA SER A 247 -5.76 -17.19 -5.95
C SER A 247 -5.85 -17.68 -4.51
N ARG A 248 -5.12 -18.74 -4.16
CA ARG A 248 -5.03 -19.23 -2.77
C ARG A 248 -4.31 -18.22 -1.88
N VAL A 249 -3.17 -17.69 -2.33
CA VAL A 249 -2.41 -16.68 -1.56
C VAL A 249 -3.26 -15.44 -1.32
N LEU A 250 -4.01 -14.99 -2.33
CA LEU A 250 -4.95 -13.88 -2.22
C LEU A 250 -6.19 -14.18 -1.34
N GLY A 251 -6.45 -15.43 -1.01
CA GLY A 251 -7.67 -15.83 -0.29
C GLY A 251 -8.94 -15.75 -1.13
N THR A 252 -8.82 -15.83 -2.47
CA THR A 252 -9.96 -15.73 -3.41
C THR A 252 -10.44 -17.10 -3.91
N ASN A 253 -9.89 -18.20 -3.41
CA ASN A 253 -10.35 -19.54 -3.71
C ASN A 253 -11.78 -19.74 -3.17
N GLY A 254 -12.76 -19.80 -4.05
CA GLY A 254 -14.16 -20.08 -3.70
C GLY A 254 -15.13 -18.91 -3.81
N LYS A 255 -14.76 -17.82 -4.49
CA LYS A 255 -15.69 -16.76 -4.91
C LYS A 255 -16.04 -16.91 -6.38
#